data_dbf34ffa1ad8ffe6035200eeeae2344e
#
_entry.id   dbf34ffa1ad8ffe6035200eeeae2344e
#
_cell.length_a   1.000
_cell.length_b   1.000
_cell.length_c   1.000
_cell.angle_alpha   90.00
_cell.angle_beta   90.00
_cell.angle_gamma   90.00
#
_symmetry.space_group_name_H-M   'P 1'
#
loop_
_entity.id
_entity.type
_entity.pdbx_description
1 polymer ?
#
loop_
_entity_poly.entity_id
_entity_poly.type
_entity_poly.pdbx_seq_one_letter_code
_entity_poly.pdbx_strand_id
1 'polypeptide(L)'
;MTELEREIFGQILGEKKMGIILFLAQNADENGFISVKISDICAKTNASKPTAIETIKLLESRKIFERVKNGIYRFKNLKELEKK
;
A
#
# COMPACT_ATOMS: atom_id res chain seq x y z
N MET A 1 -11.48 -7.30 5.21
CA MET A 1 -10.68 -8.50 4.92
C MET A 1 -10.75 -9.44 6.11
N THR A 2 -11.06 -10.72 5.88
CA THR A 2 -11.13 -11.69 6.95
C THR A 2 -9.72 -12.04 7.46
N GLU A 3 -9.68 -12.64 8.65
CA GLU A 3 -8.41 -13.06 9.23
C GLU A 3 -7.72 -14.11 8.35
N LEU A 4 -8.50 -15.02 7.76
CA LEU A 4 -7.97 -16.04 6.86
C LEU A 4 -7.36 -15.40 5.61
N GLU A 5 -8.06 -14.45 5.02
CA GLU A 5 -7.55 -13.74 3.85
C GLU A 5 -6.27 -12.99 4.16
N ARG A 6 -6.23 -12.33 5.32
CA ARG A 6 -5.04 -11.60 5.76
C ARG A 6 -3.84 -12.55 5.91
N GLU A 7 -4.08 -13.72 6.47
CA GLU A 7 -3.03 -14.70 6.66
C GLU A 7 -2.49 -15.22 5.33
N ILE A 8 -3.39 -15.50 4.38
CA ILE A 8 -3.00 -15.96 3.05
C ILE A 8 -2.17 -14.91 2.34
N PHE A 9 -2.66 -13.66 2.30
CA PHE A 9 -1.94 -12.57 1.65
C PHE A 9 -0.61 -12.29 2.33
N GLY A 10 -0.56 -12.39 3.66
CA GLY A 10 0.68 -12.21 4.40
C GLY A 10 1.73 -13.26 4.06
N GLN A 11 1.32 -14.49 3.81
CA GLN A 11 2.24 -15.55 3.41
C GLN A 11 2.75 -15.34 1.98
N ILE A 12 1.92 -14.85 1.10
CA ILE A 12 2.29 -14.62 -0.29
C ILE A 12 3.15 -13.35 -0.44
N LEU A 13 2.70 -12.26 0.18
CA LEU A 13 3.34 -10.94 0.05
C LEU A 13 4.40 -10.68 1.11
N GLY A 14 4.29 -11.38 2.24
CA GLY A 14 5.10 -11.10 3.43
C GLY A 14 4.39 -10.11 4.33
N GLU A 15 4.57 -10.27 5.63
CA GLU A 15 3.91 -9.43 6.63
C GLU A 15 4.26 -7.95 6.51
N LYS A 16 5.52 -7.67 6.16
CA LYS A 16 5.97 -6.27 6.04
C LYS A 16 5.29 -5.57 4.88
N LYS A 17 5.18 -6.23 3.73
CA LYS A 17 4.52 -5.65 2.57
C LYS A 17 3.03 -5.46 2.82
N MET A 18 2.39 -6.44 3.46
CA MET A 18 0.99 -6.33 3.83
C MET A 18 0.77 -5.15 4.79
N GLY A 19 1.63 -5.00 5.78
CA GLY A 19 1.57 -3.89 6.72
C GLY A 19 1.70 -2.54 6.03
N ILE A 20 2.59 -2.44 5.05
CA ILE A 20 2.78 -1.22 4.27
C ILE A 20 1.50 -0.90 3.49
N ILE A 21 0.93 -1.88 2.81
CA ILE A 21 -0.29 -1.69 2.03
C ILE A 21 -1.44 -1.21 2.92
N LEU A 22 -1.61 -1.85 4.08
CA LEU A 22 -2.65 -1.46 5.03
C LEU A 22 -2.42 -0.05 5.56
N PHE A 23 -1.19 0.30 5.88
CA PHE A 23 -0.86 1.64 6.33
C PHE A 23 -1.23 2.68 5.28
N LEU A 24 -0.85 2.43 4.02
CA LEU A 24 -1.16 3.35 2.93
C LEU A 24 -2.67 3.49 2.74
N ALA A 25 -3.38 2.38 2.75
CA ALA A 25 -4.84 2.40 2.57
C ALA A 25 -5.55 3.15 3.70
N GLN A 26 -5.09 2.97 4.92
CA GLN A 26 -5.68 3.63 6.09
C GLN A 26 -5.44 5.14 6.12
N ASN A 27 -4.38 5.58 5.46
CA ASN A 27 -4.01 6.99 5.46
C ASN A 27 -4.39 7.73 4.18
N ALA A 28 -5.00 7.03 3.22
CA ALA A 28 -5.52 7.66 2.02
C ALA A 28 -6.81 8.42 2.33
N ASP A 29 -7.02 9.54 1.65
CA ASP A 29 -8.26 10.29 1.82
C ASP A 29 -9.39 9.65 1.00
N GLU A 30 -10.57 10.27 1.01
CA GLU A 30 -11.75 9.73 0.32
C GLU A 30 -11.57 9.64 -1.20
N ASN A 31 -10.62 10.39 -1.74
CA ASN A 31 -10.30 10.38 -3.17
C ASN A 31 -9.13 9.47 -3.50
N GLY A 32 -8.59 8.79 -2.51
CA GLY A 32 -7.48 7.86 -2.68
C GLY A 32 -6.10 8.49 -2.61
N PHE A 33 -6.00 9.79 -2.33
CA PHE A 33 -4.70 10.47 -2.22
C PHE A 33 -4.07 10.26 -0.86
N ILE A 34 -2.75 10.10 -0.88
CA ILE A 34 -1.97 10.02 0.34
C ILE A 34 -0.67 10.81 0.17
N SER A 35 -0.34 11.61 1.17
CA SER A 35 0.91 12.35 1.22
C SER A 35 1.80 11.67 2.26
N VAL A 36 2.88 11.05 1.82
CA VAL A 36 3.73 10.25 2.70
C VAL A 36 5.13 10.15 2.13
N LYS A 37 6.13 10.08 3.02
CA LYS A 37 7.51 9.84 2.63
C LYS A 37 7.87 8.39 2.91
N ILE A 38 8.89 7.88 2.21
CA ILE A 38 9.39 6.53 2.45
C ILE A 38 9.81 6.37 3.91
N SER A 39 10.44 7.39 4.48
CA SER A 39 10.85 7.36 5.89
C SER A 39 9.66 7.20 6.84
N ASP A 40 8.53 7.81 6.51
CA ASP A 40 7.31 7.68 7.32
C ASP A 40 6.76 6.25 7.25
N ILE A 41 6.77 5.68 6.06
CA ILE A 41 6.33 4.29 5.87
C ILE A 41 7.18 3.37 6.72
N CYS A 42 8.50 3.51 6.63
CA CYS A 42 9.43 2.67 7.39
C CYS A 42 9.21 2.82 8.90
N ALA A 43 9.04 4.06 9.38
CA ALA A 43 8.86 4.32 10.80
C ALA A 43 7.54 3.73 11.32
N LYS A 44 6.47 3.82 10.55
CA LYS A 44 5.15 3.37 10.99
C LYS A 44 4.92 1.88 10.83
N THR A 45 5.59 1.25 9.89
CA THR A 45 5.39 -0.18 9.60
C THR A 45 6.56 -1.04 10.05
N ASN A 46 7.63 -0.41 10.53
CA ASN A 46 8.85 -1.10 10.94
C ASN A 46 9.48 -1.89 9.79
N ALA A 47 9.31 -1.42 8.58
CA ALA A 47 9.86 -2.03 7.37
C ALA A 47 11.14 -1.32 6.96
N SER A 48 12.00 -2.02 6.21
CA SER A 48 13.20 -1.42 5.64
C SER A 48 12.85 -0.56 4.43
N LYS A 49 13.73 0.35 4.08
CA LYS A 49 13.54 1.21 2.92
C LYS A 49 13.40 0.42 1.62
N PRO A 50 14.24 -0.60 1.34
CA PRO A 50 14.04 -1.42 0.14
C PRO A 50 12.67 -2.10 0.10
N THR A 51 12.19 -2.60 1.23
CA THR A 51 10.89 -3.26 1.29
C THR A 51 9.76 -2.27 1.00
N ALA A 52 9.84 -1.06 1.53
CA ALA A 52 8.85 -0.02 1.27
C ALA A 52 8.82 0.34 -0.22
N ILE A 53 9.99 0.51 -0.82
CA ILE A 53 10.10 0.84 -2.24
C ILE A 53 9.57 -0.29 -3.11
N GLU A 54 9.91 -1.53 -2.81
CA GLU A 54 9.42 -2.69 -3.54
C GLU A 54 7.90 -2.80 -3.47
N THR A 55 7.33 -2.52 -2.31
CA THR A 55 5.87 -2.58 -2.13
C THR A 55 5.18 -1.53 -2.98
N ILE A 56 5.71 -0.31 -3.00
CA ILE A 56 5.16 0.75 -3.85
C ILE A 56 5.25 0.36 -5.32
N LYS A 57 6.39 -0.17 -5.75
CA LYS A 57 6.56 -0.62 -7.14
C LYS A 57 5.59 -1.75 -7.49
N LEU A 58 5.35 -2.65 -6.56
CA LEU A 58 4.37 -3.73 -6.76
C LEU A 58 2.98 -3.16 -6.99
N LEU A 59 2.55 -2.21 -6.16
CA LEU A 59 1.26 -1.57 -6.31
C LEU A 59 1.15 -0.81 -7.63
N GLU A 60 2.22 -0.12 -8.01
CA GLU A 60 2.26 0.60 -9.29
C GLU A 60 2.17 -0.37 -10.47
N SER A 61 2.85 -1.50 -10.39
CA SER A 61 2.84 -2.50 -11.47
C SER A 61 1.45 -3.11 -11.67
N ARG A 62 0.64 -3.15 -10.61
CA ARG A 62 -0.74 -3.65 -10.67
C ARG A 62 -1.73 -2.57 -11.07
N LYS A 63 -1.25 -1.35 -11.31
CA LYS A 63 -2.06 -0.19 -11.72
C LYS A 63 -3.12 0.21 -10.70
N ILE A 64 -2.90 -0.09 -9.44
CA ILE A 64 -3.80 0.33 -8.37
C ILE A 64 -3.23 1.49 -7.57
N PHE A 65 -2.04 1.94 -7.90
CA PHE A 65 -1.34 3.00 -7.18
C PHE A 65 -0.48 3.79 -8.17
N GLU A 66 -0.46 5.10 -8.04
CA GLU A 66 0.38 5.92 -8.90
C GLU A 66 1.05 7.02 -8.09
N ARG A 67 2.23 7.39 -8.51
CA ARG A 67 2.92 8.56 -7.95
C ARG A 67 2.46 9.78 -8.72
N VAL A 68 1.82 10.71 -8.01
CA VAL A 68 1.37 11.97 -8.60
C VAL A 68 2.52 12.98 -8.64
N LYS A 69 3.26 13.07 -7.52
CA LYS A 69 4.50 13.84 -7.38
C LYS A 69 5.30 13.26 -6.22
N ASN A 70 6.47 13.83 -5.94
CA ASN A 70 7.27 13.38 -4.81
C ASN A 70 6.46 13.45 -3.52
N GLY A 71 6.34 12.30 -2.87
CA GLY A 71 5.62 12.20 -1.60
C GLY A 71 4.11 12.21 -1.70
N ILE A 72 3.55 12.29 -2.91
CA ILE A 72 2.09 12.26 -3.10
C ILE A 72 1.74 11.13 -4.04
N TYR A 73 0.89 10.23 -3.55
CA TYR A 73 0.45 9.05 -4.29
C TYR A 73 -1.07 9.01 -4.32
N ARG A 74 -1.60 8.19 -5.19
CA ARG A 74 -3.05 8.02 -5.31
C ARG A 74 -3.38 6.57 -5.60
N PHE A 75 -4.33 6.04 -4.85
CA PHE A 75 -4.93 4.74 -5.17
C PHE A 75 -5.91 4.92 -6.32
N LYS A 76 -5.90 3.98 -7.24
CA LYS A 76 -6.77 3.98 -8.43
C LYS A 76 -7.55 2.69 -8.49
N ASN A 77 -8.64 2.72 -9.22
CA ASN A 77 -9.44 1.53 -9.53
C ASN A 77 -9.99 0.80 -8.30
N LEU A 78 -10.09 1.50 -7.18
CA LEU A 78 -10.61 0.90 -5.96
C LEU A 78 -12.06 0.46 -6.09
N LYS A 79 -12.85 1.23 -6.84
CA LYS A 79 -14.26 0.89 -7.06
C LYS A 79 -14.42 -0.41 -7.82
N GLU A 80 -13.53 -0.69 -8.76
CA GLU A 80 -13.55 -1.94 -9.50
C GLU A 80 -13.22 -3.13 -8.58
N LEU A 81 -12.32 -2.92 -7.64
CA LEU A 81 -11.97 -3.95 -6.67
C LEU A 81 -13.11 -4.23 -5.71
N GLU A 82 -13.88 -3.21 -5.35
CA GLU A 82 -15.01 -3.35 -4.43
C GLU A 82 -16.23 -4.00 -5.06
N LYS A 83 -16.33 -3.99 -6.36
CA LYS A 83 -17.49 -4.49 -7.09
C LYS A 83 -17.53 -6.00 -7.28
N LYS A 84 -16.68 -6.69 -6.68
CA LYS A 84 -16.70 -8.15 -6.82
C LYS A 84 -17.91 -8.82 -6.23
#